data_18c25855ec2f245ea3b9b28227ecc4bd
#
_entry.id   18c25855ec2f245ea3b9b28227ecc4bd
#
_cell.length_a   1.000
_cell.length_b   1.000
_cell.length_c   1.000
_cell.angle_alpha   90.00
_cell.angle_beta   90.00
_cell.angle_gamma   90.00
#
_symmetry.space_group_name_H-M   'P 1'
#
loop_
_entity.id
_entity.type
_entity.pdbx_description
1 polymer ?
#
loop_
_entity_poly.entity_id
_entity_poly.type
_entity_poly.pdbx_seq_one_letter_code
_entity_poly.pdbx_strand_id
1 'polypeptide(L)'
;MNKVALVTGSSRGIGAATALLLAQQGYAVCINYKQNQVAANTLLKQIHALGVPAMAYAADVSQEQQVDKLFAAIDQQLGPITALVNNAAMLLPQSSLVNMDQSRINQLLTTNVTSAFLCCKYAIKRMGSSYGGAGGAIVNVSSAAARIGSPFEYIDYAASKGAIDTLTKGLSLELAEQKIRVNGVRPGFIDTDMHADGGEPNRIERVRSAIPMQRAGQPSEVAEAIAWLLSEQASYITGSIVDVAGGR
;
A
#
# COMPACT_ATOMS: atom_id res chain seq x y z
N MET A 1 -15.02 -10.17 -15.99
CA MET A 1 -14.08 -10.82 -15.05
C MET A 1 -14.40 -10.36 -13.64
N ASN A 2 -14.36 -11.27 -12.67
CA ASN A 2 -14.46 -10.84 -11.26
C ASN A 2 -13.23 -10.01 -10.91
N LYS A 3 -13.44 -8.83 -10.35
CA LYS A 3 -12.36 -7.97 -9.90
C LYS A 3 -11.96 -8.42 -8.48
N VAL A 4 -10.72 -8.87 -8.29
CA VAL A 4 -10.20 -9.30 -6.99
C VAL A 4 -9.03 -8.41 -6.59
N ALA A 5 -9.09 -7.81 -5.42
CA ALA A 5 -8.06 -6.92 -4.90
C ALA A 5 -7.42 -7.47 -3.62
N LEU A 6 -6.09 -7.45 -3.56
CA LEU A 6 -5.34 -7.58 -2.31
C LEU A 6 -4.87 -6.20 -1.86
N VAL A 7 -5.20 -5.83 -0.63
CA VAL A 7 -4.66 -4.63 0.02
C VAL A 7 -3.82 -5.04 1.22
N THR A 8 -2.51 -4.82 1.17
CA THR A 8 -1.62 -5.19 2.28
C THR A 8 -1.67 -4.17 3.42
N GLY A 9 -1.56 -4.64 4.67
CA GLY A 9 -1.64 -3.78 5.85
C GLY A 9 -2.96 -3.01 5.96
N SER A 10 -4.09 -3.63 5.60
CA SER A 10 -5.37 -2.95 5.42
C SER A 10 -6.32 -3.03 6.63
N SER A 11 -5.83 -3.33 7.82
CA SER A 11 -6.68 -3.32 9.03
C SER A 11 -7.03 -1.91 9.53
N ARG A 12 -6.31 -0.86 9.10
CA ARG A 12 -6.52 0.54 9.51
C ARG A 12 -6.00 1.55 8.47
N GLY A 13 -6.24 2.84 8.70
CA GLY A 13 -5.69 3.95 7.94
C GLY A 13 -6.01 3.89 6.45
N ILE A 14 -5.03 4.25 5.61
CA ILE A 14 -5.16 4.29 4.15
C ILE A 14 -5.58 2.91 3.60
N GLY A 15 -4.98 1.84 4.11
CA GLY A 15 -5.29 0.48 3.65
C GLY A 15 -6.75 0.09 3.90
N ALA A 16 -7.31 0.41 5.06
CA ALA A 16 -8.71 0.14 5.37
C ALA A 16 -9.67 0.97 4.52
N ALA A 17 -9.39 2.27 4.37
CA ALA A 17 -10.18 3.14 3.49
C ALA A 17 -10.16 2.65 2.04
N THR A 18 -8.98 2.23 1.55
CA THR A 18 -8.83 1.66 0.20
C THR A 18 -9.60 0.35 0.04
N ALA A 19 -9.50 -0.58 1.00
CA ALA A 19 -10.20 -1.85 0.95
C ALA A 19 -11.73 -1.66 0.92
N LEU A 20 -12.25 -0.74 1.74
CA LEU A 20 -13.68 -0.42 1.77
C LEU A 20 -14.15 0.22 0.46
N LEU A 21 -13.40 1.18 -0.07
CA LEU A 21 -13.73 1.85 -1.34
C LEU A 21 -13.72 0.87 -2.52
N LEU A 22 -12.71 -0.01 -2.60
CA LEU A 22 -12.67 -1.03 -3.65
C LEU A 22 -13.85 -2.01 -3.56
N ALA A 23 -14.27 -2.38 -2.35
CA ALA A 23 -15.47 -3.19 -2.14
C ALA A 23 -16.74 -2.46 -2.64
N GLN A 24 -16.90 -1.17 -2.36
CA GLN A 24 -17.99 -0.34 -2.88
C GLN A 24 -17.99 -0.25 -4.41
N GLN A 25 -16.82 -0.39 -5.04
CA GLN A 25 -16.65 -0.45 -6.49
C GLN A 25 -16.80 -1.87 -7.08
N GLY A 26 -17.23 -2.85 -6.26
CA GLY A 26 -17.52 -4.21 -6.68
C GLY A 26 -16.31 -5.14 -6.76
N TYR A 27 -15.17 -4.80 -6.16
CA TYR A 27 -14.06 -5.72 -6.00
C TYR A 27 -14.35 -6.73 -4.89
N ALA A 28 -14.08 -8.01 -5.13
CA ALA A 28 -13.82 -8.95 -4.06
C ALA A 28 -12.50 -8.57 -3.38
N VAL A 29 -12.47 -8.47 -2.05
CA VAL A 29 -11.33 -7.87 -1.34
C VAL A 29 -10.70 -8.82 -0.34
N CYS A 30 -9.37 -8.99 -0.44
CA CYS A 30 -8.58 -9.58 0.62
C CYS A 30 -7.97 -8.48 1.50
N ILE A 31 -8.38 -8.46 2.78
CA ILE A 31 -7.83 -7.64 3.85
C ILE A 31 -6.64 -8.37 4.42
N ASN A 32 -5.42 -7.92 4.14
CA ASN A 32 -4.24 -8.47 4.81
C ASN A 32 -3.89 -7.64 6.05
N TYR A 33 -3.58 -8.34 7.12
CA TYR A 33 -3.08 -7.75 8.37
C TYR A 33 -1.99 -8.64 8.99
N LYS A 34 -1.16 -8.07 9.88
CA LYS A 34 -0.14 -8.84 10.61
C LYS A 34 -0.59 -9.21 12.01
N GLN A 35 -1.15 -8.28 12.77
CA GLN A 35 -1.45 -8.45 14.20
C GLN A 35 -2.89 -8.04 14.59
N ASN A 36 -3.43 -6.97 14.00
CA ASN A 36 -4.71 -6.41 14.44
C ASN A 36 -5.90 -7.14 13.82
N GLN A 37 -6.19 -8.34 14.33
CA GLN A 37 -7.31 -9.16 13.89
C GLN A 37 -8.67 -8.52 14.16
N VAL A 38 -8.80 -7.81 15.28
CA VAL A 38 -10.08 -7.17 15.66
C VAL A 38 -10.47 -6.10 14.65
N ALA A 39 -9.54 -5.22 14.30
CA ALA A 39 -9.79 -4.19 13.29
C ALA A 39 -10.04 -4.80 11.89
N ALA A 40 -9.27 -5.82 11.50
CA ALA A 40 -9.47 -6.52 10.23
C ALA A 40 -10.87 -7.18 10.16
N ASN A 41 -11.32 -7.82 11.23
CA ASN A 41 -12.65 -8.43 11.31
C ASN A 41 -13.77 -7.38 11.30
N THR A 42 -13.56 -6.23 11.92
CA THR A 42 -14.51 -5.11 11.87
C THR A 42 -14.69 -4.60 10.44
N LEU A 43 -13.59 -4.38 9.73
CA LEU A 43 -13.61 -3.99 8.31
C LEU A 43 -14.25 -5.07 7.43
N LEU A 44 -13.93 -6.35 7.68
CA LEU A 44 -14.54 -7.47 6.96
C LEU A 44 -16.06 -7.48 7.06
N LYS A 45 -16.60 -7.23 8.28
CA LYS A 45 -18.06 -7.11 8.48
C LYS A 45 -18.66 -5.96 7.70
N GLN A 46 -17.99 -4.81 7.65
CA GLN A 46 -18.44 -3.65 6.87
C GLN A 46 -18.48 -3.99 5.35
N ILE A 47 -17.45 -4.68 4.84
CA ILE A 47 -17.41 -5.08 3.44
C ILE A 47 -18.48 -6.14 3.13
N HIS A 48 -18.68 -7.13 3.99
CA HIS A 48 -19.75 -8.12 3.82
C HIS A 48 -21.16 -7.48 3.78
N ALA A 49 -21.37 -6.40 4.52
CA ALA A 49 -22.62 -5.65 4.49
C ALA A 49 -22.90 -4.98 3.12
N LEU A 50 -21.89 -4.81 2.27
CA LEU A 50 -22.04 -4.34 0.89
C LEU A 50 -22.43 -5.47 -0.08
N GLY A 51 -22.48 -6.73 0.38
CA GLY A 51 -22.86 -7.88 -0.44
C GLY A 51 -21.75 -8.37 -1.39
N VAL A 52 -20.49 -7.94 -1.19
CA VAL A 52 -19.36 -8.38 -2.01
C VAL A 52 -18.52 -9.44 -1.28
N PRO A 53 -17.91 -10.41 -2.00
CA PRO A 53 -17.01 -11.38 -1.39
C PRO A 53 -15.80 -10.69 -0.77
N ALA A 54 -15.43 -11.11 0.43
CA ALA A 54 -14.23 -10.61 1.09
C ALA A 54 -13.66 -11.65 2.05
N MET A 55 -12.36 -11.55 2.32
CA MET A 55 -11.68 -12.33 3.34
C MET A 55 -10.70 -11.47 4.12
N ALA A 56 -10.41 -11.83 5.36
CA ALA A 56 -9.33 -11.27 6.16
C ALA A 56 -8.27 -12.36 6.38
N TYR A 57 -7.01 -12.05 6.11
CA TYR A 57 -5.92 -13.02 6.20
C TYR A 57 -4.71 -12.47 6.95
N ALA A 58 -4.32 -13.14 8.03
CA ALA A 58 -3.16 -12.81 8.83
C ALA A 58 -1.88 -13.28 8.13
N ALA A 59 -1.03 -12.36 7.71
CA ALA A 59 0.29 -12.67 7.15
C ALA A 59 1.25 -11.50 7.33
N ASP A 60 2.48 -11.80 7.70
CA ASP A 60 3.61 -10.89 7.57
C ASP A 60 4.10 -10.95 6.12
N VAL A 61 3.76 -9.94 5.34
CA VAL A 61 4.09 -9.89 3.90
C VAL A 61 5.58 -9.63 3.61
N SER A 62 6.39 -9.45 4.66
CA SER A 62 7.86 -9.47 4.54
C SER A 62 8.45 -10.89 4.56
N GLN A 63 7.62 -11.92 4.80
CA GLN A 63 8.01 -13.32 4.87
C GLN A 63 7.47 -14.08 3.65
N GLU A 64 8.36 -14.53 2.77
CA GLU A 64 7.97 -15.13 1.48
C GLU A 64 7.01 -16.31 1.63
N GLN A 65 7.23 -17.19 2.60
CA GLN A 65 6.35 -18.34 2.84
C GLN A 65 4.92 -17.92 3.27
N GLN A 66 4.79 -16.80 3.98
CA GLN A 66 3.48 -16.29 4.37
C GLN A 66 2.78 -15.59 3.19
N VAL A 67 3.54 -14.92 2.33
CA VAL A 67 3.02 -14.34 1.08
C VAL A 67 2.49 -15.45 0.16
N ASP A 68 3.25 -16.53 -0.02
CA ASP A 68 2.81 -17.67 -0.83
C ASP A 68 1.47 -18.23 -0.35
N LYS A 69 1.35 -18.50 0.96
CA LYS A 69 0.09 -18.97 1.57
C LYS A 69 -1.05 -17.97 1.43
N LEU A 70 -0.78 -16.68 1.59
CA LEU A 70 -1.77 -15.61 1.41
C LEU A 70 -2.34 -15.64 -0.01
N PHE A 71 -1.48 -15.67 -1.03
CA PHE A 71 -1.93 -15.69 -2.42
C PHE A 71 -2.65 -17.00 -2.79
N ALA A 72 -2.22 -18.14 -2.27
CA ALA A 72 -2.92 -19.41 -2.45
C ALA A 72 -4.34 -19.38 -1.82
N ALA A 73 -4.48 -18.77 -0.63
CA ALA A 73 -5.79 -18.61 0.00
C ALA A 73 -6.71 -17.65 -0.79
N ILE A 74 -6.15 -16.57 -1.37
CA ILE A 74 -6.91 -15.68 -2.25
C ILE A 74 -7.42 -16.42 -3.48
N ASP A 75 -6.56 -17.17 -4.17
CA ASP A 75 -6.93 -17.95 -5.35
C ASP A 75 -8.08 -18.92 -5.05
N GLN A 76 -8.03 -19.57 -3.88
CA GLN A 76 -9.04 -20.54 -3.47
C GLN A 76 -10.38 -19.90 -3.09
N GLN A 77 -10.38 -18.75 -2.42
CA GLN A 77 -11.59 -18.17 -1.83
C GLN A 77 -12.23 -17.06 -2.69
N LEU A 78 -11.42 -16.28 -3.40
CA LEU A 78 -11.87 -15.12 -4.18
C LEU A 78 -11.60 -15.27 -5.68
N GLY A 79 -10.67 -16.15 -6.05
CA GLY A 79 -10.13 -16.26 -7.40
C GLY A 79 -8.84 -15.47 -7.60
N PRO A 80 -8.25 -15.53 -8.81
CA PRO A 80 -7.00 -14.86 -9.13
C PRO A 80 -7.14 -13.34 -8.99
N ILE A 81 -6.13 -12.69 -8.37
CA ILE A 81 -6.15 -11.24 -8.20
C ILE A 81 -6.02 -10.52 -9.53
N THR A 82 -6.68 -9.36 -9.63
CA THR A 82 -6.57 -8.40 -10.73
C THR A 82 -6.02 -7.06 -10.27
N ALA A 83 -5.96 -6.83 -8.96
CA ALA A 83 -5.46 -5.60 -8.37
C ALA A 83 -4.62 -5.89 -7.11
N LEU A 84 -3.46 -5.24 -7.00
CA LEU A 84 -2.62 -5.27 -5.80
C LEU A 84 -2.38 -3.85 -5.30
N VAL A 85 -2.59 -3.64 -4.00
CA VAL A 85 -2.19 -2.40 -3.31
C VAL A 85 -1.13 -2.74 -2.27
N ASN A 86 0.12 -2.37 -2.53
CA ASN A 86 1.21 -2.46 -1.58
C ASN A 86 1.15 -1.27 -0.63
N ASN A 87 0.42 -1.42 0.48
CA ASN A 87 0.23 -0.40 1.49
C ASN A 87 0.95 -0.74 2.81
N ALA A 88 1.23 -2.02 3.09
CA ALA A 88 1.91 -2.41 4.32
C ALA A 88 3.24 -1.66 4.50
N ALA A 89 3.36 -0.97 5.61
CA ALA A 89 4.57 -0.23 5.98
C ALA A 89 4.62 -0.01 7.49
N MET A 90 5.81 0.26 8.00
CA MET A 90 6.03 0.69 9.37
C MET A 90 6.81 2.01 9.40
N LEU A 91 6.60 2.75 10.47
CA LEU A 91 7.37 3.91 10.87
C LEU A 91 7.92 3.64 12.27
N LEU A 92 9.19 3.93 12.51
CA LEU A 92 9.83 3.79 13.82
C LEU A 92 9.98 5.18 14.45
N PRO A 93 10.16 5.28 15.77
CA PRO A 93 10.35 6.57 16.43
C PRO A 93 11.44 7.42 15.78
N GLN A 94 11.27 8.74 15.82
CA GLN A 94 12.21 9.72 15.25
C GLN A 94 13.64 9.47 15.72
N SER A 95 14.59 9.58 14.78
CA SER A 95 16.01 9.43 15.09
C SER A 95 16.87 10.13 14.05
N SER A 96 18.02 10.64 14.47
CA SER A 96 19.09 11.03 13.53
C SER A 96 19.87 9.79 13.09
N LEU A 97 20.44 9.83 11.88
CA LEU A 97 21.15 8.69 11.29
C LEU A 97 22.23 8.10 12.20
N VAL A 98 22.97 8.96 12.92
CA VAL A 98 24.06 8.52 13.81
C VAL A 98 23.59 7.64 14.98
N ASN A 99 22.30 7.70 15.32
CA ASN A 99 21.68 6.91 16.38
C ASN A 99 20.88 5.70 15.84
N MET A 100 20.90 5.46 14.54
CA MET A 100 20.23 4.30 13.92
C MET A 100 21.20 3.13 13.84
N ASP A 101 20.86 2.02 14.47
CA ASP A 101 21.61 0.79 14.34
C ASP A 101 21.20 -0.02 13.09
N GLN A 102 22.02 -1.01 12.75
CA GLN A 102 21.79 -1.89 11.62
C GLN A 102 20.46 -2.68 11.75
N SER A 103 20.08 -3.06 12.95
CA SER A 103 18.84 -3.83 13.20
C SER A 103 17.62 -3.01 12.82
N ARG A 104 17.56 -1.74 13.26
CA ARG A 104 16.51 -0.80 12.89
C ARG A 104 16.40 -0.61 11.37
N ILE A 105 17.53 -0.38 10.71
CA ILE A 105 17.57 -0.18 9.25
C ILE A 105 17.06 -1.42 8.53
N ASN A 106 17.55 -2.61 8.91
CA ASN A 106 17.15 -3.88 8.31
C ASN A 106 15.66 -4.17 8.54
N GLN A 107 15.16 -3.96 9.75
CA GLN A 107 13.75 -4.17 10.09
C GLN A 107 12.84 -3.30 9.21
N LEU A 108 13.18 -2.03 9.05
CA LEU A 108 12.39 -1.07 8.28
C LEU A 108 12.43 -1.40 6.79
N LEU A 109 13.61 -1.67 6.22
CA LEU A 109 13.75 -2.06 4.82
C LEU A 109 13.06 -3.39 4.51
N THR A 110 13.17 -4.37 5.40
CA THR A 110 12.47 -5.66 5.26
C THR A 110 10.96 -5.47 5.23
N THR A 111 10.42 -4.66 6.15
CA THR A 111 8.97 -4.43 6.20
C THR A 111 8.48 -3.57 5.04
N ASN A 112 9.16 -2.47 4.72
CA ASN A 112 8.64 -1.48 3.78
C ASN A 112 9.00 -1.77 2.31
N VAL A 113 10.10 -2.48 2.07
CA VAL A 113 10.62 -2.71 0.71
C VAL A 113 10.47 -4.16 0.30
N THR A 114 11.07 -5.11 1.06
CA THR A 114 11.03 -6.53 0.71
C THR A 114 9.59 -7.04 0.58
N SER A 115 8.67 -6.59 1.43
CA SER A 115 7.25 -6.94 1.36
C SER A 115 6.62 -6.61 0.01
N ALA A 116 6.90 -5.40 -0.52
CA ALA A 116 6.36 -4.96 -1.81
C ALA A 116 6.92 -5.79 -2.97
N PHE A 117 8.23 -6.10 -2.95
CA PHE A 117 8.84 -6.99 -3.95
C PHE A 117 8.19 -8.37 -3.94
N LEU A 118 8.01 -8.98 -2.77
CA LEU A 118 7.38 -10.29 -2.63
C LEU A 118 5.93 -10.27 -3.12
N CYS A 119 5.12 -9.31 -2.69
CA CYS A 119 3.74 -9.21 -3.15
C CYS A 119 3.65 -8.96 -4.66
N CYS A 120 4.49 -8.11 -5.24
CA CYS A 120 4.56 -7.92 -6.68
C CYS A 120 4.92 -9.22 -7.40
N LYS A 121 5.95 -9.94 -6.95
CA LYS A 121 6.37 -11.22 -7.53
C LYS A 121 5.21 -12.22 -7.63
N TYR A 122 4.43 -12.39 -6.57
CA TYR A 122 3.30 -13.32 -6.54
C TYR A 122 2.08 -12.81 -7.31
N ALA A 123 1.87 -11.49 -7.36
CA ALA A 123 0.82 -10.88 -8.15
C ALA A 123 1.08 -11.02 -9.66
N ILE A 124 2.31 -10.77 -10.09
CA ILE A 124 2.74 -10.90 -11.49
C ILE A 124 2.47 -12.31 -12.02
N LYS A 125 2.77 -13.36 -11.23
CA LYS A 125 2.51 -14.75 -11.59
C LYS A 125 1.01 -15.08 -11.82
N ARG A 126 0.10 -14.24 -11.33
CA ARG A 126 -1.36 -14.41 -11.47
C ARG A 126 -1.97 -13.50 -12.52
N MET A 127 -1.45 -12.28 -12.62
CA MET A 127 -1.96 -11.28 -13.54
C MET A 127 -1.29 -11.32 -14.91
N GLY A 128 0.00 -11.67 -14.97
CA GLY A 128 0.80 -11.56 -16.18
C GLY A 128 0.34 -12.51 -17.30
N SER A 129 0.24 -11.97 -18.52
CA SER A 129 -0.15 -12.75 -19.70
C SER A 129 0.81 -13.90 -20.00
N SER A 130 2.09 -13.77 -19.69
CA SER A 130 3.10 -14.82 -19.79
C SER A 130 2.85 -16.01 -18.85
N TYR A 131 2.00 -15.85 -17.84
CA TYR A 131 1.61 -16.88 -16.87
C TYR A 131 0.14 -17.30 -17.06
N GLY A 132 -0.51 -16.90 -18.15
CA GLY A 132 -1.92 -17.19 -18.42
C GLY A 132 -2.90 -16.22 -17.74
N GLY A 133 -2.42 -15.17 -17.12
CA GLY A 133 -3.25 -14.11 -16.54
C GLY A 133 -3.81 -13.15 -17.60
N ALA A 134 -4.84 -12.40 -17.22
CA ALA A 134 -5.54 -11.48 -18.11
C ALA A 134 -5.04 -10.01 -18.02
N GLY A 135 -3.98 -9.77 -17.27
CA GLY A 135 -3.50 -8.44 -16.91
C GLY A 135 -4.05 -7.97 -15.57
N GLY A 136 -3.77 -6.71 -15.22
CA GLY A 136 -4.23 -6.13 -13.97
C GLY A 136 -3.55 -4.80 -13.64
N ALA A 137 -3.66 -4.39 -12.38
CA ALA A 137 -3.02 -3.15 -11.93
C ALA A 137 -2.41 -3.30 -10.53
N ILE A 138 -1.25 -2.67 -10.35
CA ILE A 138 -0.53 -2.58 -9.07
C ILE A 138 -0.43 -1.11 -8.69
N VAL A 139 -0.77 -0.78 -7.44
CA VAL A 139 -0.51 0.54 -6.86
C VAL A 139 0.36 0.39 -5.63
N ASN A 140 1.50 1.06 -5.63
CA ASN A 140 2.44 1.10 -4.52
C ASN A 140 2.23 2.38 -3.70
N VAL A 141 2.01 2.24 -2.40
CA VAL A 141 1.90 3.38 -1.49
C VAL A 141 3.29 3.79 -1.02
N SER A 142 3.82 4.82 -1.67
CA SER A 142 5.06 5.50 -1.30
C SER A 142 4.81 6.56 -0.22
N SER A 143 5.49 7.69 -0.27
CA SER A 143 5.31 8.85 0.62
C SER A 143 5.94 10.09 0.01
N ALA A 144 5.43 11.27 0.34
CA ALA A 144 6.13 12.54 0.10
C ALA A 144 7.54 12.56 0.74
N ALA A 145 7.76 11.77 1.80
CA ALA A 145 9.06 11.58 2.43
C ALA A 145 10.15 11.15 1.44
N ALA A 146 9.80 10.37 0.40
CA ALA A 146 10.74 9.94 -0.65
C ALA A 146 11.39 11.13 -1.39
N ARG A 147 10.69 12.28 -1.49
CA ARG A 147 11.20 13.48 -2.15
C ARG A 147 11.90 14.44 -1.20
N ILE A 148 11.40 14.55 0.05
CA ILE A 148 11.90 15.53 1.00
C ILE A 148 12.99 14.98 1.92
N GLY A 149 13.24 13.65 1.92
CA GLY A 149 14.30 12.99 2.68
C GLY A 149 14.06 12.88 4.19
N SER A 150 13.07 13.58 4.75
CA SER A 150 12.73 13.61 6.20
C SER A 150 13.96 13.70 7.12
N PRO A 151 14.85 14.71 6.95
CA PRO A 151 16.07 14.85 7.73
C PRO A 151 15.74 14.99 9.22
N PHE A 152 16.63 14.44 10.08
CA PHE A 152 16.55 14.43 11.54
C PHE A 152 15.36 13.66 12.15
N GLU A 153 14.44 13.17 11.35
CA GLU A 153 13.24 12.46 11.79
C GLU A 153 13.24 11.00 11.32
N TYR A 154 13.12 10.78 9.99
CA TYR A 154 12.79 9.47 9.42
C TYR A 154 13.54 9.22 8.10
N ILE A 155 14.85 9.44 8.08
CA ILE A 155 15.66 9.29 6.85
C ILE A 155 15.63 7.84 6.32
N ASP A 156 15.59 6.86 7.23
CA ASP A 156 15.46 5.43 6.91
C ASP A 156 14.11 5.13 6.22
N TYR A 157 13.02 5.67 6.75
CA TYR A 157 11.69 5.57 6.13
C TYR A 157 11.67 6.26 4.75
N ALA A 158 12.20 7.47 4.65
CA ALA A 158 12.28 8.20 3.38
C ALA A 158 13.04 7.41 2.31
N ALA A 159 14.19 6.82 2.69
CA ALA A 159 14.97 5.95 1.82
C ALA A 159 14.17 4.71 1.38
N SER A 160 13.42 4.06 2.29
CA SER A 160 12.56 2.94 1.95
C SER A 160 11.47 3.33 0.93
N LYS A 161 10.90 4.52 1.05
CA LYS A 161 9.87 5.02 0.13
C LYS A 161 10.46 5.45 -1.23
N GLY A 162 11.71 5.94 -1.26
CA GLY A 162 12.47 6.13 -2.49
C GLY A 162 12.69 4.81 -3.25
N ALA A 163 12.97 3.71 -2.54
CA ALA A 163 13.06 2.38 -3.14
C ALA A 163 11.73 1.93 -3.77
N ILE A 164 10.59 2.24 -3.14
CA ILE A 164 9.25 1.96 -3.69
C ILE A 164 8.97 2.78 -4.95
N ASP A 165 9.43 4.03 -5.01
CA ASP A 165 9.31 4.84 -6.23
C ASP A 165 10.08 4.22 -7.40
N THR A 166 11.32 3.77 -7.15
CA THR A 166 12.14 3.10 -8.15
C THR A 166 11.54 1.75 -8.58
N LEU A 167 11.05 0.95 -7.63
CA LEU A 167 10.35 -0.30 -7.92
C LEU A 167 9.12 -0.07 -8.82
N THR A 168 8.33 0.96 -8.51
CA THR A 168 7.16 1.34 -9.32
C THR A 168 7.56 1.63 -10.76
N LYS A 169 8.60 2.43 -10.95
CA LYS A 169 9.10 2.77 -12.29
C LYS A 169 9.65 1.56 -13.03
N GLY A 170 10.49 0.76 -12.38
CA GLY A 170 11.09 -0.43 -12.99
C GLY A 170 10.01 -1.43 -13.45
N LEU A 171 9.10 -1.80 -12.55
CA LEU A 171 8.02 -2.75 -12.87
C LEU A 171 7.05 -2.22 -13.94
N SER A 172 6.82 -0.92 -14.01
CA SER A 172 5.94 -0.36 -15.04
C SER A 172 6.46 -0.58 -16.46
N LEU A 173 7.78 -0.60 -16.63
CA LEU A 173 8.44 -0.87 -17.91
C LEU A 173 8.49 -2.37 -18.19
N GLU A 174 8.84 -3.16 -17.18
CA GLU A 174 8.99 -4.62 -17.30
C GLU A 174 7.66 -5.33 -17.61
N LEU A 175 6.54 -4.81 -17.08
CA LEU A 175 5.24 -5.48 -17.11
C LEU A 175 4.24 -4.93 -18.13
N ALA A 176 4.60 -3.89 -18.88
CA ALA A 176 3.69 -3.26 -19.84
C ALA A 176 3.18 -4.26 -20.90
N GLU A 177 4.06 -5.07 -21.47
CA GLU A 177 3.70 -6.10 -22.44
C GLU A 177 2.88 -7.25 -21.83
N GLN A 178 2.95 -7.42 -20.50
CA GLN A 178 2.17 -8.40 -19.76
C GLN A 178 0.78 -7.89 -19.35
N LYS A 179 0.38 -6.71 -19.85
CA LYS A 179 -0.90 -6.05 -19.56
C LYS A 179 -1.09 -5.72 -18.07
N ILE A 180 0.00 -5.47 -17.35
CA ILE A 180 -0.03 -5.04 -15.96
C ILE A 180 0.43 -3.59 -15.89
N ARG A 181 -0.42 -2.71 -15.37
CA ARG A 181 -0.07 -1.32 -15.07
C ARG A 181 0.48 -1.23 -13.65
N VAL A 182 1.56 -0.49 -13.47
CA VAL A 182 2.16 -0.28 -12.15
C VAL A 182 2.31 1.21 -11.90
N ASN A 183 1.63 1.72 -10.89
CA ASN A 183 1.68 3.13 -10.50
C ASN A 183 1.91 3.27 -8.99
N GLY A 184 2.10 4.48 -8.53
CA GLY A 184 2.26 4.79 -7.12
C GLY A 184 1.46 6.00 -6.67
N VAL A 185 1.29 6.12 -5.37
CA VAL A 185 0.84 7.35 -4.72
C VAL A 185 1.87 7.77 -3.68
N ARG A 186 2.07 9.08 -3.50
CA ARG A 186 2.86 9.65 -2.40
C ARG A 186 1.95 10.43 -1.47
N PRO A 187 1.40 9.80 -0.43
CA PRO A 187 0.69 10.52 0.60
C PRO A 187 1.63 11.52 1.31
N GLY A 188 1.10 12.68 1.65
CA GLY A 188 1.74 13.62 2.57
C GLY A 188 1.42 13.30 4.03
N PHE A 189 1.07 14.31 4.80
CA PHE A 189 0.57 14.12 6.17
C PHE A 189 -0.91 13.72 6.13
N ILE A 190 -1.17 12.46 6.43
CA ILE A 190 -2.52 11.87 6.44
C ILE A 190 -2.91 11.56 7.88
N ASP A 191 -4.13 11.86 8.26
CA ASP A 191 -4.67 11.63 9.60
C ASP A 191 -4.85 10.12 9.84
N THR A 192 -3.83 9.51 10.44
CA THR A 192 -3.74 8.07 10.74
C THR A 192 -2.95 7.82 12.01
N ASP A 193 -3.12 6.65 12.61
CA ASP A 193 -2.37 6.20 13.80
C ASP A 193 -0.85 6.07 13.55
N MET A 194 -0.40 6.07 12.30
CA MET A 194 1.03 5.91 11.95
C MET A 194 1.91 6.97 12.61
N HIS A 195 1.39 8.17 12.85
CA HIS A 195 2.13 9.24 13.53
C HIS A 195 2.39 8.89 15.00
N ALA A 196 1.40 8.31 15.66
CA ALA A 196 1.54 7.82 17.04
C ALA A 196 2.51 6.64 17.12
N ASP A 197 2.45 5.71 16.16
CA ASP A 197 3.41 4.60 16.05
C ASP A 197 4.85 5.11 15.86
N GLY A 198 5.02 6.21 15.12
CA GLY A 198 6.29 6.91 14.93
C GLY A 198 6.75 7.76 16.12
N GLY A 199 6.04 7.66 17.27
CA GLY A 199 6.40 8.36 18.51
C GLY A 199 5.91 9.80 18.60
N GLU A 200 5.10 10.29 17.65
CA GLU A 200 4.62 11.67 17.65
C GLU A 200 3.12 11.76 17.33
N PRO A 201 2.24 11.50 18.30
CA PRO A 201 0.78 11.52 18.09
C PRO A 201 0.26 12.90 17.66
N ASN A 202 0.90 13.98 18.08
CA ASN A 202 0.52 15.36 17.75
C ASN A 202 1.25 15.93 16.51
N ARG A 203 1.85 15.06 15.70
CA ARG A 203 2.64 15.48 14.53
C ARG A 203 1.85 16.35 13.55
N ILE A 204 0.61 16.02 13.29
CA ILE A 204 -0.26 16.77 12.37
C ILE A 204 -0.37 18.23 12.79
N GLU A 205 -0.58 18.49 14.09
CA GLU A 205 -0.70 19.85 14.59
C GLU A 205 0.61 20.63 14.41
N ARG A 206 1.76 20.02 14.73
CA ARG A 206 3.08 20.64 14.57
C ARG A 206 3.38 21.03 13.11
N VAL A 207 2.99 20.20 12.14
CA VAL A 207 3.35 20.41 10.73
C VAL A 207 2.30 21.13 9.92
N ARG A 208 1.12 21.40 10.49
CA ARG A 208 -0.05 21.96 9.80
C ARG A 208 0.28 23.23 9.00
N SER A 209 1.02 24.17 9.62
CA SER A 209 1.40 25.44 8.98
C SER A 209 2.35 25.25 7.78
N ALA A 210 3.05 24.12 7.69
CA ALA A 210 3.93 23.79 6.59
C ALA A 210 3.21 23.05 5.43
N ILE A 211 1.92 22.73 5.59
CA ILE A 211 1.09 22.13 4.56
C ILE A 211 0.36 23.25 3.82
N PRO A 212 0.55 23.46 2.50
CA PRO A 212 -0.13 24.51 1.76
C PRO A 212 -1.66 24.53 1.92
N MET A 213 -2.31 23.35 1.93
CA MET A 213 -3.75 23.22 2.20
C MET A 213 -4.15 23.38 3.67
N GLN A 214 -3.22 23.66 4.59
CA GLN A 214 -3.42 23.97 6.02
C GLN A 214 -4.19 22.90 6.80
N ARG A 215 -4.20 21.66 6.32
CA ARG A 215 -4.81 20.51 6.99
C ARG A 215 -4.10 19.20 6.62
N ALA A 216 -4.25 18.19 7.45
CA ALA A 216 -3.94 16.82 7.05
C ALA A 216 -4.92 16.32 5.98
N GLY A 217 -4.46 15.42 5.13
CA GLY A 217 -5.33 14.63 4.27
C GLY A 217 -6.05 13.54 5.07
N GLN A 218 -7.19 13.09 4.55
CA GLN A 218 -7.90 11.95 5.12
C GLN A 218 -7.50 10.65 4.38
N PRO A 219 -7.51 9.49 5.04
CA PRO A 219 -7.26 8.20 4.39
C PRO A 219 -8.11 7.96 3.14
N SER A 220 -9.35 8.43 3.12
CA SER A 220 -10.26 8.35 1.98
C SER A 220 -9.76 9.13 0.77
N GLU A 221 -9.11 10.29 0.95
CA GLU A 221 -8.56 11.09 -0.15
C GLU A 221 -7.42 10.34 -0.87
N VAL A 222 -6.63 9.57 -0.13
CA VAL A 222 -5.59 8.70 -0.71
C VAL A 222 -6.21 7.48 -1.38
N ALA A 223 -7.26 6.90 -0.76
CA ALA A 223 -7.96 5.74 -1.30
C ALA A 223 -8.60 6.04 -2.67
N GLU A 224 -9.16 7.24 -2.87
CA GLU A 224 -9.71 7.66 -4.17
C GLU A 224 -8.64 7.68 -5.27
N ALA A 225 -7.45 8.22 -4.99
CA ALA A 225 -6.35 8.21 -5.96
C ALA A 225 -5.88 6.77 -6.28
N ILE A 226 -5.80 5.90 -5.28
CA ILE A 226 -5.46 4.48 -5.45
C ILE A 226 -6.52 3.79 -6.32
N ALA A 227 -7.79 3.94 -5.99
CA ALA A 227 -8.89 3.31 -6.72
C ALA A 227 -8.95 3.79 -8.18
N TRP A 228 -8.74 5.09 -8.43
CA TRP A 228 -8.64 5.62 -9.79
C TRP A 228 -7.48 5.01 -10.57
N LEU A 229 -6.29 4.91 -9.99
CA LEU A 229 -5.13 4.30 -10.65
C LEU A 229 -5.32 2.79 -10.93
N LEU A 230 -6.14 2.09 -10.15
CA LEU A 230 -6.49 0.69 -10.39
C LEU A 230 -7.56 0.53 -11.50
N SER A 231 -8.36 1.57 -11.75
CA SER A 231 -9.52 1.52 -12.63
C SER A 231 -9.17 1.60 -14.12
N GLU A 232 -10.16 1.32 -14.98
CA GLU A 232 -10.04 1.45 -16.43
C GLU A 232 -9.89 2.92 -16.90
N GLN A 233 -10.31 3.89 -16.09
CA GLN A 233 -10.10 5.31 -16.37
C GLN A 233 -8.61 5.68 -16.41
N ALA A 234 -7.76 4.88 -15.78
CA ALA A 234 -6.30 5.01 -15.81
C ALA A 234 -5.63 4.04 -16.79
N SER A 235 -6.33 3.54 -17.80
CA SER A 235 -5.86 2.47 -18.70
C SER A 235 -4.57 2.80 -19.46
N TYR A 236 -4.27 4.07 -19.70
CA TYR A 236 -3.04 4.52 -20.37
C TYR A 236 -2.00 5.09 -19.39
N ILE A 237 -2.17 4.85 -18.08
CA ILE A 237 -1.28 5.35 -17.04
C ILE A 237 -0.50 4.17 -16.42
N THR A 238 0.81 4.16 -16.63
CA THR A 238 1.76 3.25 -15.99
C THR A 238 3.08 3.97 -15.73
N GLY A 239 3.75 3.66 -14.63
CA GLY A 239 5.00 4.30 -14.19
C GLY A 239 4.84 5.71 -13.63
N SER A 240 3.62 6.12 -13.35
CA SER A 240 3.31 7.42 -12.74
C SER A 240 3.20 7.29 -11.22
N ILE A 241 3.59 8.36 -10.53
CA ILE A 241 3.41 8.47 -9.07
C ILE A 241 2.68 9.77 -8.79
N VAL A 242 1.50 9.66 -8.18
CA VAL A 242 0.63 10.80 -7.86
C VAL A 242 0.89 11.27 -6.44
N ASP A 243 1.22 12.54 -6.28
CA ASP A 243 1.34 13.16 -4.96
C ASP A 243 -0.05 13.48 -4.39
N VAL A 244 -0.39 12.89 -3.24
CA VAL A 244 -1.61 13.18 -2.47
C VAL A 244 -1.17 13.83 -1.17
N ALA A 245 -0.65 15.07 -1.28
CA ALA A 245 0.17 15.67 -0.23
C ALA A 245 -0.25 17.08 0.18
N GLY A 246 -1.40 17.59 -0.30
CA GLY A 246 -1.88 18.92 0.07
C GLY A 246 -0.97 20.06 -0.39
N GLY A 247 -0.21 19.86 -1.49
CA GLY A 247 0.71 20.84 -2.09
C GLY A 247 2.15 20.77 -1.57
N ARG A 248 2.50 19.79 -0.74
CA ARG A 248 3.85 19.61 -0.19
C ARG A 248 4.72 18.69 -1.05
#